data_4872f08329b8bb14a02c9830657aed8b
#
_entry.id   4872f08329b8bb14a02c9830657aed8b
#
_cell.length_a   1.000
_cell.length_b   1.000
_cell.length_c   1.000
_cell.angle_alpha   90.00
_cell.angle_beta   90.00
_cell.angle_gamma   90.00
#
_symmetry.space_group_name_H-M   'P 1'
#
loop_
_entity.id
_entity.type
_entity.pdbx_description
1 polymer ?
#
loop_
_entity_poly.entity_id
_entity_poly.type
_entity_poly.pdbx_seq_one_letter_code
_entity_poly.pdbx_strand_id
1 'polypeptide(L)'
;VHHILSGVIAEGQTQKGMQNWGGGVGGYTVGMESTVAPKGIGSWIPSGGEFAYQMHYTPFGKEAVSAEQIGLYFYKDGEKPELIMREMPLVDQFITIPANDPAHKEIAYFNFPKDAILHTAVVHAHYRGTYSKLEILDPSGKRETILNVPFYDFNWQRMYEFAKPIDIKAGSKVIATYVYDNSKRNPANPDPNKEIVWGDQSFEEMFYTSLRYRWKDETVEKQPNYAQPLNKPPPTAMPADHPPH
;
A
#
# COMPACT_ATOMS: atom_id res chain seq x y z
N VAL A 1 2.31 16.94 9.99
CA VAL A 1 2.64 15.69 9.27
C VAL A 1 1.38 15.16 8.62
N HIS A 2 1.40 14.94 7.30
CA HIS A 2 0.29 14.38 6.58
C HIS A 2 0.34 12.84 6.62
N HIS A 3 1.50 12.27 6.24
CA HIS A 3 1.75 10.85 6.44
C HIS A 3 3.24 10.55 6.58
N ILE A 4 3.53 9.36 7.09
CA ILE A 4 4.88 8.83 7.27
C ILE A 4 4.89 7.42 6.68
N LEU A 5 5.84 7.17 5.79
CA LEU A 5 6.19 5.81 5.39
C LEU A 5 7.47 5.42 6.11
N SER A 6 7.56 4.20 6.56
CA SER A 6 8.75 3.69 7.22
C SER A 6 9.13 2.31 6.73
N GLY A 7 10.42 2.05 6.69
CA GLY A 7 10.97 0.78 6.28
C GLY A 7 12.33 0.51 6.93
N VAL A 8 12.86 -0.67 6.70
CA VAL A 8 14.19 -1.06 7.16
C VAL A 8 15.10 -1.22 5.95
N ILE A 9 16.28 -0.62 6.05
CA ILE A 9 17.40 -0.83 5.12
C ILE A 9 18.28 -1.88 5.77
N ALA A 10 18.45 -3.03 5.11
CA ALA A 10 19.29 -4.09 5.64
C ALA A 10 20.77 -3.67 5.69
N GLU A 11 21.52 -4.24 6.63
CA GLU A 11 22.95 -4.01 6.76
C GLU A 11 23.68 -4.21 5.41
N GLY A 12 24.56 -3.28 5.07
CA GLY A 12 25.33 -3.31 3.81
C GLY A 12 24.57 -2.89 2.56
N GLN A 13 23.30 -2.50 2.67
CA GLN A 13 22.54 -1.92 1.55
C GLN A 13 22.67 -0.40 1.57
N THR A 14 22.85 0.19 0.39
CA THR A 14 22.85 1.65 0.24
C THR A 14 21.41 2.14 -0.01
N GLN A 15 21.04 3.22 0.68
CA GLN A 15 19.76 3.88 0.49
C GLN A 15 19.69 4.50 -0.91
N LYS A 16 18.80 3.96 -1.75
CA LYS A 16 18.38 4.58 -3.01
C LYS A 16 16.86 4.52 -3.11
N GLY A 17 16.20 5.47 -2.41
CA GLY A 17 14.75 5.57 -2.38
C GLY A 17 14.04 4.40 -1.68
N MET A 18 12.71 4.42 -1.65
CA MET A 18 11.88 3.39 -1.01
C MET A 18 12.01 2.00 -1.66
N GLN A 19 12.52 1.92 -2.88
CA GLN A 19 12.69 0.67 -3.62
C GLN A 19 13.62 -0.33 -2.94
N ASN A 20 14.48 0.15 -2.05
CA ASN A 20 15.46 -0.68 -1.34
C ASN A 20 15.08 -0.94 0.13
N TRP A 21 13.90 -0.54 0.54
CA TRP A 21 13.44 -0.85 1.89
C TRP A 21 13.05 -2.33 1.97
N GLY A 22 13.70 -3.05 2.85
CA GLY A 22 13.52 -4.51 3.03
C GLY A 22 12.23 -4.91 3.76
N GLY A 23 11.28 -4.01 3.89
CA GLY A 23 9.96 -4.24 4.50
C GLY A 23 9.44 -2.98 5.19
N GLY A 24 8.12 -2.80 5.12
CA GLY A 24 7.42 -1.79 5.91
C GLY A 24 7.44 -2.19 7.38
N VAL A 25 7.85 -1.28 8.26
CA VAL A 25 7.76 -1.47 9.73
C VAL A 25 6.59 -0.70 10.31
N GLY A 26 5.69 -0.25 9.45
CA GLY A 26 4.54 0.56 9.76
C GLY A 26 4.58 1.89 9.03
N GLY A 27 3.63 2.73 9.37
CA GLY A 27 3.49 4.06 8.80
C GLY A 27 2.38 4.80 9.52
N TYR A 28 2.20 6.04 9.17
CA TYR A 28 1.10 6.85 9.66
C TYR A 28 0.43 7.55 8.49
N THR A 29 -0.88 7.52 8.48
CA THR A 29 -1.72 8.38 7.65
C THR A 29 -2.82 8.98 8.52
N VAL A 30 -3.37 10.11 8.10
CA VAL A 30 -4.45 10.78 8.87
C VAL A 30 -5.62 9.83 9.06
N GLY A 31 -6.03 9.64 10.32
CA GLY A 31 -7.10 8.70 10.69
C GLY A 31 -6.63 7.28 11.03
N MET A 32 -5.33 6.97 10.93
CA MET A 32 -4.79 5.69 11.39
C MET A 32 -4.62 5.68 12.91
N GLU A 33 -4.96 4.54 13.49
CA GLU A 33 -4.67 4.17 14.87
C GLU A 33 -3.46 3.22 14.91
N SER A 34 -2.96 2.94 16.13
CA SER A 34 -1.92 1.93 16.29
C SER A 34 -2.43 0.55 15.86
N THR A 35 -1.61 -0.20 15.16
CA THR A 35 -1.95 -1.54 14.69
C THR A 35 -1.13 -2.58 15.41
N VAL A 36 -1.78 -3.62 15.93
CA VAL A 36 -1.12 -4.77 16.53
C VAL A 36 -1.46 -6.00 15.70
N ALA A 37 -0.45 -6.77 15.33
CA ALA A 37 -0.68 -8.00 14.61
C ALA A 37 -1.54 -8.97 15.44
N PRO A 38 -2.41 -9.78 14.82
CA PRO A 38 -3.16 -10.79 15.52
C PRO A 38 -2.23 -11.75 16.28
N LYS A 39 -2.72 -12.32 17.38
CA LYS A 39 -1.94 -13.28 18.19
C LYS A 39 -1.37 -14.41 17.31
N GLY A 40 -0.11 -14.73 17.51
CA GLY A 40 0.61 -15.75 16.75
C GLY A 40 1.12 -15.30 15.37
N ILE A 41 0.87 -14.05 14.98
CA ILE A 41 1.34 -13.48 13.72
C ILE A 41 2.35 -12.37 14.02
N GLY A 42 3.42 -12.26 13.23
CA GLY A 42 4.41 -11.19 13.34
C GLY A 42 5.01 -10.82 12.00
N SER A 43 5.69 -9.69 11.99
CA SER A 43 6.53 -9.28 10.86
C SER A 43 7.98 -9.38 11.28
N TRP A 44 8.84 -9.67 10.33
CA TRP A 44 10.28 -9.76 10.59
C TRP A 44 10.95 -8.42 10.40
N ILE A 45 11.79 -8.03 11.34
CA ILE A 45 12.69 -6.89 11.24
C ILE A 45 14.12 -7.44 11.28
N PRO A 46 14.93 -7.26 10.22
CA PRO A 46 16.32 -7.72 10.22
C PRO A 46 17.13 -6.97 11.27
N SER A 47 18.04 -7.67 11.95
CA SER A 47 19.01 -7.06 12.85
C SER A 47 20.10 -6.32 12.07
N GLY A 48 20.73 -5.31 12.69
CA GLY A 48 21.86 -4.58 12.11
C GLY A 48 21.49 -3.61 10.99
N GLY A 49 20.20 -3.43 10.69
CA GLY A 49 19.71 -2.49 9.69
C GLY A 49 19.43 -1.10 10.26
N GLU A 50 19.11 -0.17 9.37
CA GLU A 50 18.71 1.19 9.68
C GLU A 50 17.23 1.41 9.42
N PHE A 51 16.54 2.19 10.27
CA PHE A 51 15.19 2.64 9.99
C PHE A 51 15.24 3.82 9.02
N ALA A 52 14.43 3.74 7.96
CA ALA A 52 14.24 4.80 7.00
C ALA A 52 12.82 5.36 7.09
N TYR A 53 12.72 6.68 7.00
CA TYR A 53 11.43 7.39 7.05
C TYR A 53 11.30 8.30 5.84
N GLN A 54 10.14 8.24 5.18
CA GLN A 54 9.71 9.27 4.24
C GLN A 54 8.61 10.09 4.90
N MET A 55 8.91 11.36 5.14
CA MET A 55 8.03 12.29 5.84
C MET A 55 7.31 13.19 4.86
N HIS A 56 6.00 13.21 4.93
CA HIS A 56 5.16 14.10 4.13
C HIS A 56 4.52 15.18 5.02
N TYR A 57 4.84 16.43 4.71
CA TYR A 57 4.36 17.59 5.46
C TYR A 57 3.39 18.41 4.61
N THR A 58 2.32 18.89 5.22
CA THR A 58 1.46 19.93 4.66
C THR A 58 1.87 21.28 5.25
N PRO A 59 2.47 22.19 4.47
CA PRO A 59 2.83 23.54 4.94
C PRO A 59 1.58 24.31 5.37
N PHE A 60 1.69 25.05 6.46
CA PHE A 60 0.61 25.91 6.96
C PHE A 60 1.08 27.35 7.26
N GLY A 61 2.20 27.75 6.66
CA GLY A 61 2.71 29.13 6.67
C GLY A 61 3.36 29.59 7.99
N LYS A 62 3.67 28.64 8.89
CA LYS A 62 4.36 28.94 10.15
C LYS A 62 5.49 27.94 10.37
N GLU A 63 6.54 28.40 11.06
CA GLU A 63 7.58 27.50 11.57
C GLU A 63 6.98 26.54 12.62
N ALA A 64 7.32 25.27 12.51
CA ALA A 64 6.93 24.24 13.45
C ALA A 64 8.04 23.20 13.60
N VAL A 65 8.17 22.65 14.79
CA VAL A 65 9.03 21.50 15.09
C VAL A 65 8.16 20.26 15.17
N SER A 66 8.58 19.22 14.48
CA SER A 66 7.95 17.90 14.50
C SER A 66 8.89 16.91 15.16
N ALA A 67 8.36 16.07 16.06
CA ALA A 67 9.12 15.06 16.80
C ALA A 67 8.31 13.76 16.82
N GLU A 68 8.41 13.02 15.74
CA GLU A 68 7.68 11.77 15.56
C GLU A 68 8.34 10.65 16.36
N GLN A 69 7.50 9.73 16.83
CA GLN A 69 7.92 8.52 17.53
C GLN A 69 7.26 7.31 16.91
N ILE A 70 8.01 6.22 16.79
CA ILE A 70 7.47 4.91 16.42
C ILE A 70 7.57 3.98 17.63
N GLY A 71 6.46 3.35 17.98
CA GLY A 71 6.41 2.29 18.98
C GLY A 71 6.39 0.93 18.29
N LEU A 72 7.32 0.05 18.64
CA LEU A 72 7.39 -1.31 18.13
C LEU A 72 7.11 -2.29 19.28
N TYR A 73 6.20 -3.24 19.02
CA TYR A 73 5.90 -4.32 19.95
C TYR A 73 6.59 -5.58 19.47
N PHE A 74 7.53 -6.06 20.27
CA PHE A 74 8.25 -7.29 20.00
C PHE A 74 7.66 -8.46 20.79
N TYR A 75 7.82 -9.66 20.25
CA TYR A 75 7.66 -10.86 21.05
C TYR A 75 8.71 -10.89 22.15
N LYS A 76 8.37 -11.46 23.32
CA LYS A 76 9.32 -11.58 24.44
C LYS A 76 10.47 -12.50 24.07
N ASP A 77 11.57 -12.37 24.77
CA ASP A 77 12.72 -13.26 24.61
C ASP A 77 12.30 -14.73 24.75
N GLY A 78 12.68 -15.52 23.75
CA GLY A 78 12.30 -16.93 23.67
C GLY A 78 10.91 -17.22 23.07
N GLU A 79 10.07 -16.19 22.88
CA GLU A 79 8.81 -16.29 22.17
C GLU A 79 9.00 -15.89 20.69
N LYS A 80 8.28 -16.52 19.79
CA LYS A 80 8.23 -16.13 18.38
C LYS A 80 6.81 -16.34 17.83
N PRO A 81 6.42 -15.58 16.80
CA PRO A 81 5.16 -15.86 16.11
C PRO A 81 5.22 -17.22 15.41
N GLU A 82 4.06 -17.80 15.16
CA GLU A 82 3.96 -19.02 14.32
C GLU A 82 3.90 -18.65 12.84
N LEU A 83 3.26 -17.52 12.53
CA LEU A 83 2.93 -17.08 11.18
C LEU A 83 3.55 -15.72 10.88
N ILE A 84 3.78 -15.47 9.60
CA ILE A 84 4.38 -14.24 9.10
C ILE A 84 3.34 -13.37 8.43
N MET A 85 3.25 -12.10 8.87
CA MET A 85 2.53 -11.05 8.15
C MET A 85 3.44 -10.43 7.10
N ARG A 86 2.96 -10.40 5.88
CA ARG A 86 3.60 -9.73 4.75
C ARG A 86 2.83 -8.49 4.36
N GLU A 87 3.52 -7.55 3.80
CA GLU A 87 2.92 -6.36 3.19
C GLU A 87 3.37 -6.26 1.74
N MET A 88 2.45 -5.89 0.87
CA MET A 88 2.68 -5.76 -0.55
C MET A 88 2.00 -4.49 -1.07
N PRO A 89 2.75 -3.60 -1.74
CA PRO A 89 2.15 -2.51 -2.50
C PRO A 89 1.62 -3.03 -3.84
N LEU A 90 0.39 -2.69 -4.16
CA LEU A 90 -0.18 -2.78 -5.49
C LEU A 90 -0.22 -1.36 -6.05
N VAL A 91 0.65 -1.07 -6.97
CA VAL A 91 0.89 0.28 -7.53
C VAL A 91 0.83 0.26 -9.04
N ASP A 92 0.40 1.38 -9.62
CA ASP A 92 0.62 1.70 -11.01
C ASP A 92 1.37 3.05 -11.11
N GLN A 93 2.63 2.98 -11.54
CA GLN A 93 3.48 4.16 -11.73
C GLN A 93 3.38 4.77 -13.13
N PHE A 94 2.53 4.22 -13.98
CA PHE A 94 2.36 4.65 -15.37
C PHE A 94 1.03 5.40 -15.58
N ILE A 95 0.33 5.73 -14.51
CA ILE A 95 -0.91 6.49 -14.61
C ILE A 95 -0.69 7.79 -15.37
N THR A 96 -1.64 8.12 -16.24
CA THR A 96 -1.69 9.37 -16.98
C THR A 96 -3.11 9.89 -16.99
N ILE A 97 -3.39 10.89 -16.19
CA ILE A 97 -4.73 11.46 -16.03
C ILE A 97 -4.85 12.70 -16.93
N PRO A 98 -5.70 12.65 -17.96
CA PRO A 98 -5.85 13.76 -18.90
C PRO A 98 -6.31 15.05 -18.22
N ALA A 99 -5.93 16.19 -18.80
CA ALA A 99 -6.43 17.48 -18.38
C ALA A 99 -7.95 17.54 -18.52
N ASN A 100 -8.61 18.16 -17.54
CA ASN A 100 -10.06 18.37 -17.47
C ASN A 100 -10.92 17.09 -17.45
N ASP A 101 -10.32 15.89 -17.30
CA ASP A 101 -11.08 14.65 -17.16
C ASP A 101 -11.78 14.58 -15.79
N PRO A 102 -13.12 14.52 -15.74
CA PRO A 102 -13.86 14.54 -14.50
C PRO A 102 -14.01 13.16 -13.83
N ALA A 103 -13.59 12.07 -14.48
CA ALA A 103 -13.81 10.71 -14.00
C ALA A 103 -12.83 9.69 -14.59
N HIS A 104 -11.58 10.06 -14.69
CA HIS A 104 -10.52 9.18 -15.19
C HIS A 104 -10.42 7.93 -14.32
N LYS A 105 -10.42 6.76 -14.95
CA LYS A 105 -10.40 5.47 -14.26
C LYS A 105 -9.12 4.70 -14.56
N GLU A 106 -8.45 4.26 -13.50
CA GLU A 106 -7.29 3.38 -13.56
C GLU A 106 -7.56 2.05 -12.85
N ILE A 107 -6.93 0.98 -13.36
CA ILE A 107 -7.07 -0.37 -12.80
C ILE A 107 -5.71 -1.04 -12.77
N ALA A 108 -5.34 -1.57 -11.61
CA ALA A 108 -4.19 -2.45 -11.46
C ALA A 108 -4.59 -3.74 -10.73
N TYR A 109 -3.81 -4.80 -10.87
CA TYR A 109 -4.09 -6.05 -10.18
C TYR A 109 -2.81 -6.79 -9.78
N PHE A 110 -2.95 -7.64 -8.78
CA PHE A 110 -1.93 -8.59 -8.37
C PHE A 110 -2.48 -10.02 -8.46
N ASN A 111 -1.68 -10.91 -9.07
CA ASN A 111 -1.97 -12.33 -9.12
C ASN A 111 -1.38 -13.03 -7.90
N PHE A 112 -2.19 -13.69 -7.12
CA PHE A 112 -1.74 -14.51 -6.01
C PHE A 112 -1.31 -15.90 -6.51
N PRO A 113 -0.01 -16.21 -6.52
CA PRO A 113 0.48 -17.51 -7.05
C PRO A 113 0.20 -18.67 -6.11
N LYS A 114 -0.15 -18.38 -4.84
CA LYS A 114 -0.41 -19.35 -3.78
C LYS A 114 -1.62 -18.94 -2.96
N ASP A 115 -2.15 -19.91 -2.20
CA ASP A 115 -3.19 -19.64 -1.21
C ASP A 115 -2.69 -18.65 -0.14
N ALA A 116 -3.48 -17.64 0.11
CA ALA A 116 -3.17 -16.58 1.06
C ALA A 116 -4.39 -16.23 1.93
N ILE A 117 -4.12 -15.52 3.02
CA ILE A 117 -5.12 -14.86 3.85
C ILE A 117 -4.84 -13.37 3.84
N LEU A 118 -5.79 -12.58 3.39
CA LEU A 118 -5.72 -11.11 3.38
C LEU A 118 -6.34 -10.56 4.66
N HIS A 119 -5.60 -9.72 5.38
CA HIS A 119 -6.02 -9.17 6.67
C HIS A 119 -6.46 -7.71 6.58
N THR A 120 -5.70 -6.86 5.88
CA THR A 120 -5.98 -5.43 5.79
C THR A 120 -5.67 -4.89 4.40
N ALA A 121 -6.26 -3.76 4.08
CA ALA A 121 -5.91 -2.96 2.91
C ALA A 121 -5.86 -1.47 3.25
N VAL A 122 -4.94 -0.76 2.59
CA VAL A 122 -4.89 0.71 2.57
C VAL A 122 -5.07 1.14 1.13
N VAL A 123 -5.94 2.11 0.89
CA VAL A 123 -6.08 2.75 -0.42
C VAL A 123 -5.57 4.19 -0.32
N HIS A 124 -4.74 4.59 -1.28
CA HIS A 124 -4.09 5.89 -1.29
C HIS A 124 -4.07 6.48 -2.69
N ALA A 125 -4.50 7.71 -2.78
CA ALA A 125 -4.38 8.61 -3.92
C ALA A 125 -4.11 10.02 -3.41
N HIS A 126 -3.84 10.98 -4.29
CA HIS A 126 -3.66 12.37 -3.92
C HIS A 126 -4.95 13.19 -4.10
N TYR A 127 -4.82 14.50 -4.42
CA TYR A 127 -5.93 15.45 -4.45
C TYR A 127 -7.06 15.13 -5.42
N ARG A 128 -6.79 14.33 -6.47
CA ARG A 128 -7.76 14.02 -7.51
C ARG A 128 -8.51 12.72 -7.27
N GLY A 129 -8.05 11.88 -6.34
CA GLY A 129 -8.72 10.66 -5.97
C GLY A 129 -10.13 10.93 -5.45
N THR A 130 -11.15 10.27 -6.03
CA THR A 130 -12.56 10.41 -5.63
C THR A 130 -13.20 9.09 -5.23
N TYR A 131 -12.64 7.98 -5.72
CA TYR A 131 -13.20 6.65 -5.51
C TYR A 131 -12.10 5.59 -5.52
N SER A 132 -12.28 4.55 -4.72
CA SER A 132 -11.47 3.34 -4.82
C SER A 132 -12.30 2.09 -4.50
N LYS A 133 -11.96 0.99 -5.17
CA LYS A 133 -12.59 -0.32 -4.95
C LYS A 133 -11.55 -1.42 -5.07
N LEU A 134 -11.64 -2.43 -4.18
CA LEU A 134 -10.88 -3.68 -4.30
C LEU A 134 -11.81 -4.84 -4.53
N GLU A 135 -11.47 -5.70 -5.47
CA GLU A 135 -12.20 -6.90 -5.84
C GLU A 135 -11.26 -8.11 -5.89
N ILE A 136 -11.80 -9.27 -5.58
CA ILE A 136 -11.15 -10.55 -5.86
C ILE A 136 -11.83 -11.18 -7.07
N LEU A 137 -11.03 -11.56 -8.04
CA LEU A 137 -11.44 -12.46 -9.12
C LEU A 137 -10.79 -13.82 -8.86
N ASP A 138 -11.58 -14.82 -8.52
CA ASP A 138 -11.08 -16.17 -8.25
C ASP A 138 -10.84 -16.97 -9.55
N PRO A 139 -10.15 -18.11 -9.48
CA PRO A 139 -9.87 -18.94 -10.65
C PRO A 139 -11.13 -19.51 -11.35
N SER A 140 -12.29 -19.53 -10.68
CA SER A 140 -13.55 -19.95 -11.28
C SER A 140 -14.24 -18.83 -12.08
N GLY A 141 -13.69 -17.61 -12.04
CA GLY A 141 -14.29 -16.43 -12.66
C GLY A 141 -15.28 -15.68 -11.76
N LYS A 142 -15.47 -16.13 -10.51
CA LYS A 142 -16.29 -15.39 -9.55
C LYS A 142 -15.57 -14.12 -9.14
N ARG A 143 -16.30 -12.99 -9.21
CA ARG A 143 -15.82 -11.68 -8.78
C ARG A 143 -16.55 -11.23 -7.54
N GLU A 144 -15.81 -10.73 -6.53
CA GLU A 144 -16.36 -10.29 -5.26
C GLU A 144 -15.70 -8.99 -4.83
N THR A 145 -16.50 -7.99 -4.47
CA THR A 145 -15.99 -6.74 -3.90
C THR A 145 -15.65 -6.96 -2.43
N ILE A 146 -14.40 -6.67 -2.04
CA ILE A 146 -13.91 -6.83 -0.67
C ILE A 146 -13.75 -5.50 0.06
N LEU A 147 -13.58 -4.40 -0.67
CA LEU A 147 -13.53 -3.04 -0.15
C LEU A 147 -14.14 -2.09 -1.18
N ASN A 148 -14.97 -1.17 -0.70
CA ASN A 148 -15.52 -0.10 -1.53
C ASN A 148 -15.43 1.22 -0.76
N VAL A 149 -14.73 2.19 -1.34
CA VAL A 149 -14.54 3.54 -0.80
C VAL A 149 -15.16 4.52 -1.80
N PRO A 150 -16.50 4.72 -1.73
CA PRO A 150 -17.25 5.47 -2.75
C PRO A 150 -16.98 6.99 -2.70
N PHE A 151 -16.46 7.47 -1.59
CA PHE A 151 -16.09 8.87 -1.36
C PHE A 151 -14.70 8.90 -0.74
N TYR A 152 -13.67 8.76 -1.60
CA TYR A 152 -12.30 8.86 -1.13
C TYR A 152 -12.00 10.30 -0.71
N ASP A 153 -11.36 10.48 0.44
CA ASP A 153 -10.91 11.75 0.96
C ASP A 153 -9.40 11.69 1.24
N PHE A 154 -8.63 12.53 0.57
CA PHE A 154 -7.19 12.65 0.76
C PHE A 154 -6.80 12.93 2.21
N ASN A 155 -7.65 13.60 2.98
CA ASN A 155 -7.41 13.90 4.39
C ASN A 155 -7.85 12.79 5.34
N TRP A 156 -8.35 11.65 4.83
CA TRP A 156 -8.84 10.53 5.62
C TRP A 156 -8.41 9.19 5.02
N GLN A 157 -7.15 8.84 5.21
CA GLN A 157 -6.53 7.66 4.62
C GLN A 157 -6.38 6.56 5.68
N ARG A 158 -7.37 5.70 5.80
CA ARG A 158 -7.39 4.64 6.82
C ARG A 158 -6.81 3.32 6.30
N MET A 159 -6.27 2.55 7.26
CA MET A 159 -6.15 1.11 7.10
C MET A 159 -7.51 0.46 7.35
N TYR A 160 -7.98 -0.33 6.40
CA TYR A 160 -9.21 -1.10 6.49
C TYR A 160 -8.85 -2.51 6.93
N GLU A 161 -9.23 -2.85 8.17
CA GLU A 161 -9.09 -4.20 8.70
C GLU A 161 -10.37 -4.99 8.39
N PHE A 162 -10.20 -6.17 7.78
CA PHE A 162 -11.34 -7.02 7.47
C PHE A 162 -11.82 -7.73 8.73
N ALA A 163 -13.10 -7.58 9.06
CA ALA A 163 -13.72 -8.20 10.25
C ALA A 163 -13.50 -9.73 10.32
N LYS A 164 -13.38 -10.35 9.16
CA LYS A 164 -12.87 -11.72 8.99
C LYS A 164 -11.80 -11.68 7.91
N PRO A 165 -10.60 -12.19 8.18
CA PRO A 165 -9.57 -12.31 7.16
C PRO A 165 -10.10 -13.06 5.94
N ILE A 166 -9.73 -12.59 4.75
CA ILE A 166 -10.29 -13.07 3.48
C ILE A 166 -9.40 -14.16 2.90
N ASP A 167 -10.03 -15.25 2.54
CA ASP A 167 -9.37 -16.39 1.92
C ASP A 167 -9.13 -16.13 0.43
N ILE A 168 -7.86 -16.14 0.02
CA ILE A 168 -7.42 -15.96 -1.37
C ILE A 168 -6.89 -17.30 -1.89
N LYS A 169 -7.51 -17.84 -2.91
CA LYS A 169 -7.03 -19.07 -3.58
C LYS A 169 -5.88 -18.76 -4.54
N ALA A 170 -4.97 -19.70 -4.68
CA ALA A 170 -3.94 -19.65 -5.73
C ALA A 170 -4.57 -19.39 -7.11
N GLY A 171 -3.97 -18.50 -7.89
CA GLY A 171 -4.48 -18.08 -9.19
C GLY A 171 -5.53 -16.97 -9.14
N SER A 172 -5.98 -16.54 -7.95
CA SER A 172 -6.86 -15.36 -7.81
C SER A 172 -6.13 -14.06 -8.13
N LYS A 173 -6.88 -13.06 -8.58
CA LYS A 173 -6.43 -11.67 -8.73
C LYS A 173 -7.08 -10.79 -7.68
N VAL A 174 -6.31 -9.96 -7.01
CA VAL A 174 -6.83 -8.79 -6.29
C VAL A 174 -6.71 -7.60 -7.24
N ILE A 175 -7.84 -7.00 -7.56
CA ILE A 175 -7.98 -5.92 -8.54
C ILE A 175 -8.32 -4.65 -7.78
N ALA A 176 -7.51 -3.61 -7.96
CA ALA A 176 -7.77 -2.27 -7.46
C ALA A 176 -8.30 -1.40 -8.61
N THR A 177 -9.33 -0.64 -8.36
CA THR A 177 -9.88 0.37 -9.28
C THR A 177 -9.88 1.71 -8.58
N TYR A 178 -9.35 2.73 -9.24
CA TYR A 178 -9.38 4.11 -8.77
C TYR A 178 -10.08 5.00 -9.78
N VAL A 179 -10.72 6.05 -9.30
CA VAL A 179 -11.27 7.13 -10.12
C VAL A 179 -10.74 8.47 -9.63
N TYR A 180 -10.32 9.30 -10.57
CA TYR A 180 -9.75 10.61 -10.33
C TYR A 180 -10.61 11.69 -11.01
N ASP A 181 -10.83 12.82 -10.35
CA ASP A 181 -11.42 14.02 -10.94
C ASP A 181 -10.34 15.09 -11.13
N ASN A 182 -9.82 15.18 -12.37
CA ASN A 182 -8.86 16.21 -12.79
C ASN A 182 -9.56 17.44 -13.40
N SER A 183 -10.83 17.66 -13.10
CA SER A 183 -11.58 18.79 -13.63
C SER A 183 -11.65 19.96 -12.63
N LYS A 184 -12.15 21.09 -13.10
CA LYS A 184 -12.44 22.27 -12.29
C LYS A 184 -13.56 22.07 -11.24
N ARG A 185 -14.28 20.95 -11.29
CA ARG A 185 -15.30 20.60 -10.29
C ARG A 185 -14.70 20.10 -8.99
N ASN A 186 -13.49 19.56 -9.05
CA ASN A 186 -12.77 19.13 -7.86
C ASN A 186 -12.10 20.34 -7.19
N PRO A 187 -12.58 20.79 -6.02
CA PRO A 187 -12.04 21.99 -5.35
C PRO A 187 -10.61 21.79 -4.84
N ALA A 188 -10.17 20.56 -4.66
CA ALA A 188 -8.81 20.23 -4.22
C ALA A 188 -7.80 20.19 -5.38
N ASN A 189 -8.26 20.19 -6.63
CA ASN A 189 -7.40 20.17 -7.81
C ASN A 189 -6.72 21.52 -8.03
N PRO A 190 -5.38 21.63 -7.93
CA PRO A 190 -4.70 22.91 -8.06
C PRO A 190 -4.63 23.43 -9.51
N ASP A 191 -4.64 22.54 -10.50
CA ASP A 191 -4.63 22.91 -11.92
C ASP A 191 -5.33 21.84 -12.78
N PRO A 192 -6.56 22.09 -13.21
CA PRO A 192 -7.32 21.16 -14.05
C PRO A 192 -6.83 21.12 -15.51
N ASN A 193 -6.05 22.09 -15.96
CA ASN A 193 -5.58 22.16 -17.35
C ASN A 193 -4.29 21.39 -17.59
N LYS A 194 -3.73 20.80 -16.54
CA LYS A 194 -2.50 20.00 -16.61
C LYS A 194 -2.84 18.52 -16.67
N GLU A 195 -2.19 17.80 -17.58
CA GLU A 195 -2.12 16.34 -17.53
C GLU A 195 -1.28 15.94 -16.32
N ILE A 196 -1.72 14.93 -15.60
CA ILE A 196 -1.12 14.48 -14.34
C ILE A 196 -0.58 13.07 -14.51
N VAL A 197 0.65 12.89 -14.04
CA VAL A 197 1.35 11.61 -14.02
C VAL A 197 1.67 11.20 -12.59
N TRP A 198 2.20 10.00 -12.41
CA TRP A 198 2.72 9.54 -11.13
C TRP A 198 3.76 10.51 -10.55
N GLY A 199 3.66 10.77 -9.26
CA GLY A 199 4.67 11.54 -8.53
C GLY A 199 4.42 11.57 -7.03
N ASP A 200 5.45 11.98 -6.28
CA ASP A 200 5.44 11.96 -4.82
C ASP A 200 4.72 13.16 -4.20
N GLN A 201 4.50 14.23 -4.98
CA GLN A 201 3.89 15.44 -4.46
C GLN A 201 2.36 15.36 -4.53
N SER A 202 1.66 15.94 -3.55
CA SER A 202 0.20 15.88 -3.49
C SER A 202 -0.51 16.54 -4.68
N PHE A 203 0.17 17.42 -5.43
CA PHE A 203 -0.33 18.02 -6.68
C PHE A 203 -0.07 17.16 -7.94
N GLU A 204 0.75 16.10 -7.82
CA GLU A 204 0.85 14.97 -8.74
C GLU A 204 -0.19 13.93 -8.34
N GLU A 205 -0.10 12.69 -8.79
CA GLU A 205 -1.04 11.64 -8.38
C GLU A 205 -0.34 10.31 -8.11
N MET A 206 -1.02 9.48 -7.31
CA MET A 206 -0.62 8.10 -7.07
C MET A 206 -1.78 7.14 -7.27
N PHE A 207 -1.46 5.96 -7.80
CA PHE A 207 -2.26 4.76 -7.68
C PHE A 207 -1.55 3.83 -6.71
N TYR A 208 -1.98 3.79 -5.45
CA TYR A 208 -1.30 3.00 -4.44
C TYR A 208 -2.30 2.27 -3.53
N THR A 209 -2.13 0.97 -3.44
CA THR A 209 -2.84 0.12 -2.47
C THR A 209 -1.82 -0.71 -1.72
N SER A 210 -1.85 -0.70 -0.39
CA SER A 210 -1.08 -1.66 0.42
C SER A 210 -1.99 -2.78 0.90
N LEU A 211 -1.53 -4.01 0.76
CA LEU A 211 -2.21 -5.22 1.20
C LEU A 211 -1.37 -5.90 2.26
N ARG A 212 -1.94 -6.16 3.45
CA ARG A 212 -1.31 -7.03 4.45
C ARG A 212 -1.93 -8.41 4.42
N TYR A 213 -1.11 -9.40 4.18
CA TYR A 213 -1.51 -10.78 3.96
C TYR A 213 -0.49 -11.77 4.52
N ARG A 214 -0.85 -13.03 4.56
CA ARG A 214 0.07 -14.14 4.81
C ARG A 214 -0.17 -15.26 3.82
N TRP A 215 0.87 -15.99 3.47
CA TRP A 215 0.70 -17.25 2.76
C TRP A 215 0.19 -18.33 3.70
N LYS A 216 -0.69 -19.21 3.24
CA LYS A 216 -1.23 -20.28 4.06
C LYS A 216 -0.22 -21.36 4.42
N ASP A 217 0.74 -21.60 3.54
CA ASP A 217 1.79 -22.62 3.68
C ASP A 217 3.08 -22.10 4.32
N GLU A 218 3.09 -20.83 4.76
CA GLU A 218 4.24 -20.19 5.37
C GLU A 218 4.12 -20.11 6.88
N THR A 219 5.20 -20.52 7.54
CA THR A 219 5.39 -20.37 8.99
C THR A 219 6.77 -19.77 9.23
N VAL A 220 7.04 -19.30 10.44
CA VAL A 220 8.36 -18.79 10.82
C VAL A 220 9.47 -19.83 10.54
N GLU A 221 9.16 -21.10 10.69
CA GLU A 221 10.12 -22.20 10.48
C GLU A 221 10.29 -22.61 9.01
N LYS A 222 9.28 -22.33 8.19
CA LYS A 222 9.26 -22.65 6.76
C LYS A 222 9.44 -21.40 5.90
N GLN A 223 10.33 -20.52 6.27
CA GLN A 223 10.58 -19.36 5.44
C GLN A 223 11.63 -19.63 4.39
N PRO A 224 11.40 -19.18 3.16
CA PRO A 224 12.49 -19.05 2.20
C PRO A 224 13.48 -18.06 2.77
N ASN A 225 14.74 -18.43 2.70
CA ASN A 225 15.92 -17.74 3.18
C ASN A 225 15.76 -16.21 3.30
N TYR A 226 15.83 -15.67 4.53
CA TYR A 226 15.69 -14.25 4.87
C TYR A 226 16.66 -13.30 4.16
N ALA A 227 17.70 -13.81 3.54
CA ALA A 227 18.64 -13.05 2.73
C ALA A 227 18.03 -12.53 1.40
N GLN A 228 16.83 -12.92 1.06
CA GLN A 228 16.09 -12.30 -0.03
C GLN A 228 15.27 -11.13 0.53
N PRO A 229 15.34 -9.93 -0.07
CA PRO A 229 14.46 -8.85 0.36
C PRO A 229 13.02 -9.36 0.33
N LEU A 230 12.35 -9.27 1.46
CA LEU A 230 10.95 -9.68 1.65
C LEU A 230 9.98 -8.97 0.69
N ASN A 231 10.46 -7.94 0.01
CA ASN A 231 9.78 -7.13 -0.97
C ASN A 231 10.67 -6.92 -2.20
N LYS A 232 10.92 -7.99 -2.95
CA LYS A 232 10.94 -7.74 -4.37
C LYS A 232 9.49 -7.42 -4.73
N PRO A 233 9.16 -6.20 -5.18
CA PRO A 233 7.86 -6.01 -5.81
C PRO A 233 7.75 -7.13 -6.84
N PRO A 234 6.57 -7.77 -6.98
CA PRO A 234 6.37 -8.66 -8.10
C PRO A 234 6.87 -7.89 -9.32
N PRO A 235 7.55 -8.54 -10.26
CA PRO A 235 7.88 -7.88 -11.51
C PRO A 235 6.59 -7.21 -11.93
N THR A 236 6.63 -5.91 -12.11
CA THR A 236 5.50 -5.11 -12.55
C THR A 236 4.97 -5.82 -13.77
N ALA A 237 4.00 -6.68 -13.56
CA ALA A 237 3.32 -7.33 -14.63
C ALA A 237 2.52 -6.21 -15.27
N MET A 238 3.16 -5.55 -16.22
CA MET A 238 2.47 -4.69 -17.15
C MET A 238 1.25 -5.47 -17.63
N PRO A 239 0.05 -4.96 -17.46
CA PRO A 239 -1.09 -5.55 -18.11
C PRO A 239 -0.84 -5.47 -19.60
N ALA A 240 -0.62 -6.62 -20.24
CA ALA A 240 -0.64 -6.68 -21.69
C ALA A 240 -2.03 -6.37 -22.27
N ASP A 241 -2.99 -6.05 -21.43
CA ASP A 241 -4.39 -5.83 -21.75
C ASP A 241 -4.88 -4.47 -21.22
N HIS A 242 -4.22 -3.37 -21.61
CA HIS A 242 -4.96 -2.13 -21.75
C HIS A 242 -5.85 -2.29 -22.99
N PRO A 243 -7.18 -2.27 -22.87
CA PRO A 243 -7.99 -2.16 -24.06
C PRO A 243 -7.60 -0.85 -24.76
N PRO A 244 -7.51 -0.84 -26.10
CA PRO A 244 -7.27 0.40 -26.82
C PRO A 244 -8.36 1.39 -26.47
N HIS A 245 -7.96 2.63 -26.27
CA HIS A 245 -8.79 3.80 -25.93
C HIS A 245 -9.96 3.98 -26.89
#